data_c739b2a0355ee9837e2495abfa15a406
#
_entry.id   c739b2a0355ee9837e2495abfa15a406
#
_cell.length_a   1.000
_cell.length_b   1.000
_cell.length_c   1.000
_cell.angle_alpha   90.00
_cell.angle_beta   90.00
_cell.angle_gamma   90.00
#
_symmetry.space_group_name_H-M   'P 1'
#
loop_
_entity.id
_entity.type
_entity.pdbx_description
1 polymer ?
#
loop_
_entity_poly.entity_id
_entity_poly.type
_entity_poly.pdbx_seq_one_letter_code
_entity_poly.pdbx_strand_id
1 'polypeptide(L)'
;MSKTTVILTHSGSDFDAISSMYTAEKLYPGSFLIHPGSLDVSTQKLAHFFGDMLRLIKVKELPDKIKNSIERVIVVDTKIFNRIGDGKEFVRKKGVEVIIFDHHPHSSHDIKKAKIIFKNYGANTTLLVELLEKKRIPLTTFEATFIALGIYEDTGSFMFPSTSVADFAAMKYLASFGVNMKVVNHFLSPSLGEDQIHLYKELLDNIEECNIKGARIAIASGKMSAYTPGISLIAHRW
;
A
#
# COMPACT_ATOMS: atom_id res chain seq x y z
N MET A 1 -3.99 -13.34 -27.61
CA MET A 1 -4.27 -13.90 -26.27
C MET A 1 -3.74 -12.96 -25.23
N SER A 2 -4.42 -12.76 -24.11
CA SER A 2 -3.89 -11.95 -23.01
C SER A 2 -2.70 -12.66 -22.36
N LYS A 3 -1.64 -11.93 -21.99
CA LYS A 3 -0.48 -12.48 -21.29
C LYS A 3 -0.88 -12.99 -19.90
N THR A 4 -0.41 -14.17 -19.51
CA THR A 4 -0.52 -14.63 -18.13
C THR A 4 0.26 -13.68 -17.23
N THR A 5 -0.44 -12.95 -16.37
CA THR A 5 0.10 -11.84 -15.59
C THR A 5 -0.03 -12.10 -14.10
N VAL A 6 1.01 -11.82 -13.34
CA VAL A 6 0.98 -11.77 -11.87
C VAL A 6 1.26 -10.36 -11.39
N ILE A 7 0.64 -9.96 -10.28
CA ILE A 7 0.83 -8.67 -9.64
C ILE A 7 1.46 -8.90 -8.27
N LEU A 8 2.56 -8.22 -8.02
CA LEU A 8 3.38 -8.32 -6.81
C LEU A 8 3.49 -6.96 -6.14
N THR A 9 3.73 -6.96 -4.83
CA THR A 9 4.12 -5.79 -4.06
C THR A 9 5.16 -6.16 -2.99
N HIS A 10 5.47 -5.24 -2.10
CA HIS A 10 6.44 -5.45 -1.02
C HIS A 10 5.88 -6.28 0.15
N SER A 11 6.76 -6.93 0.89
CA SER A 11 6.42 -7.57 2.16
C SER A 11 6.12 -6.50 3.23
N GLY A 12 5.21 -6.80 4.15
CA GLY A 12 4.72 -5.80 5.11
C GLY A 12 3.83 -4.74 4.46
N SER A 13 3.02 -5.16 3.47
CA SER A 13 2.17 -4.26 2.68
C SER A 13 1.20 -3.48 3.55
N ASP A 14 1.09 -2.20 3.26
CA ASP A 14 0.13 -1.23 3.79
C ASP A 14 -1.10 -1.08 2.87
N PHE A 15 -1.93 -0.09 3.11
CA PHE A 15 -3.13 0.13 2.29
C PHE A 15 -2.79 0.57 0.88
N ASP A 16 -1.75 1.41 0.69
CA ASP A 16 -1.38 1.86 -0.65
C ASP A 16 -0.89 0.70 -1.51
N ALA A 17 -0.05 -0.18 -0.96
CA ALA A 17 0.43 -1.37 -1.66
C ALA A 17 -0.71 -2.28 -2.11
N ILE A 18 -1.68 -2.58 -1.23
CA ILE A 18 -2.79 -3.49 -1.54
C ILE A 18 -3.83 -2.83 -2.45
N SER A 19 -4.15 -1.56 -2.25
CA SER A 19 -5.03 -0.79 -3.15
C SER A 19 -4.41 -0.67 -4.54
N SER A 20 -3.09 -0.49 -4.62
CA SER A 20 -2.33 -0.50 -5.86
C SER A 20 -2.40 -1.85 -6.58
N MET A 21 -2.27 -2.98 -5.86
CA MET A 21 -2.44 -4.33 -6.46
C MET A 21 -3.82 -4.48 -7.09
N TYR A 22 -4.86 -4.12 -6.36
CA TYR A 22 -6.24 -4.20 -6.85
C TYR A 22 -6.46 -3.28 -8.06
N THR A 23 -6.00 -2.03 -7.97
CA THR A 23 -6.13 -1.06 -9.06
C THR A 23 -5.39 -1.52 -10.32
N ALA A 24 -4.22 -2.16 -10.16
CA ALA A 24 -3.48 -2.76 -11.26
C ALA A 24 -4.24 -3.95 -11.89
N GLU A 25 -4.94 -4.76 -11.08
CA GLU A 25 -5.80 -5.84 -11.60
C GLU A 25 -6.93 -5.30 -12.48
N LYS A 26 -7.57 -4.20 -12.10
CA LYS A 26 -8.57 -3.52 -12.94
C LYS A 26 -7.99 -3.05 -14.28
N LEU A 27 -6.70 -2.65 -14.31
CA LEU A 27 -5.99 -2.25 -15.53
C LEU A 27 -5.55 -3.45 -16.40
N TYR A 28 -5.31 -4.60 -15.76
CA TYR A 28 -4.85 -5.84 -16.36
C TYR A 28 -5.75 -7.01 -15.94
N PRO A 29 -7.00 -7.07 -16.44
CA PRO A 29 -8.00 -8.04 -15.99
C PRO A 29 -7.53 -9.48 -16.15
N GLY A 30 -7.86 -10.31 -15.16
CA GLY A 30 -7.47 -11.72 -15.13
C GLY A 30 -6.05 -11.97 -14.64
N SER A 31 -5.38 -10.96 -14.08
CA SER A 31 -4.10 -11.12 -13.40
C SER A 31 -4.26 -11.82 -12.05
N PHE A 32 -3.22 -12.53 -11.62
CA PHE A 32 -3.18 -13.15 -10.30
C PHE A 32 -2.53 -12.20 -9.30
N LEU A 33 -3.27 -11.84 -8.26
CA LEU A 33 -2.73 -11.06 -7.14
C LEU A 33 -1.96 -11.99 -6.19
N ILE A 34 -0.66 -11.84 -6.10
CA ILE A 34 0.17 -12.70 -5.25
C ILE A 34 0.23 -12.13 -3.84
N HIS A 35 -0.12 -12.97 -2.85
CA HIS A 35 -0.01 -12.59 -1.45
C HIS A 35 1.46 -12.23 -1.12
N PRO A 36 1.72 -11.03 -0.54
CA PRO A 36 3.08 -10.50 -0.38
C PRO A 36 3.92 -11.18 0.72
N GLY A 37 3.45 -12.28 1.29
CA GLY A 37 4.08 -12.98 2.42
C GLY A 37 3.63 -12.42 3.76
N SER A 38 3.63 -11.10 3.94
CA SER A 38 3.13 -10.42 5.14
C SER A 38 2.38 -9.13 4.78
N LEU A 39 1.41 -8.81 5.61
CA LEU A 39 0.66 -7.56 5.62
C LEU A 39 0.84 -6.90 6.98
N ASP A 40 0.79 -5.59 7.05
CA ASP A 40 0.71 -4.93 8.35
C ASP A 40 -0.61 -5.28 9.09
N VAL A 41 -0.69 -4.93 10.37
CA VAL A 41 -1.85 -5.32 11.22
C VAL A 41 -3.16 -4.68 10.72
N SER A 42 -3.11 -3.43 10.26
CA SER A 42 -4.28 -2.71 9.75
C SER A 42 -4.71 -3.27 8.41
N THR A 43 -3.75 -3.56 7.55
CA THR A 43 -3.97 -4.14 6.21
C THR A 43 -4.50 -5.57 6.29
N GLN A 44 -4.14 -6.35 7.32
CA GLN A 44 -4.76 -7.66 7.55
C GLN A 44 -6.27 -7.54 7.79
N LYS A 45 -6.70 -6.58 8.62
CA LYS A 45 -8.13 -6.30 8.87
C LYS A 45 -8.83 -5.83 7.59
N LEU A 46 -8.19 -4.97 6.83
CA LEU A 46 -8.68 -4.49 5.54
C LEU A 46 -8.86 -5.65 4.55
N ALA A 47 -7.82 -6.47 4.38
CA ALA A 47 -7.85 -7.61 3.48
C ALA A 47 -8.93 -8.64 3.87
N HIS A 48 -9.20 -8.80 5.17
CA HIS A 48 -10.30 -9.64 5.64
C HIS A 48 -11.67 -9.05 5.28
N PHE A 49 -11.85 -7.74 5.50
CA PHE A 49 -13.13 -7.06 5.22
C PHE A 49 -13.47 -7.04 3.72
N PHE A 50 -12.45 -6.84 2.87
CA PHE A 50 -12.59 -6.79 1.41
C PHE A 50 -12.24 -8.12 0.71
N GLY A 51 -12.13 -9.22 1.46
CA GLY A 51 -11.56 -10.48 1.01
C GLY A 51 -12.18 -11.09 -0.25
N ASP A 52 -13.50 -10.95 -0.44
CA ASP A 52 -14.20 -11.44 -1.63
C ASP A 52 -13.76 -10.71 -2.91
N MET A 53 -13.35 -9.44 -2.77
CA MET A 53 -12.86 -8.61 -3.86
C MET A 53 -11.35 -8.81 -4.07
N LEU A 54 -10.59 -8.85 -2.96
CA LEU A 54 -9.13 -8.93 -2.95
C LEU A 54 -8.65 -10.38 -2.85
N ARG A 55 -8.61 -11.09 -3.98
CA ARG A 55 -8.20 -12.50 -4.04
C ARG A 55 -6.68 -12.67 -4.03
N LEU A 56 -6.06 -12.51 -2.87
CA LEU A 56 -4.63 -12.74 -2.68
C LEU A 56 -4.32 -14.25 -2.67
N ILE A 57 -3.51 -14.70 -3.63
CA ILE A 57 -3.13 -16.10 -3.81
C ILE A 57 -1.71 -16.31 -3.31
N LYS A 58 -1.48 -17.26 -2.41
CA LYS A 58 -0.12 -17.63 -2.01
C LYS A 58 0.59 -18.33 -3.16
N VAL A 59 1.87 -18.06 -3.36
CA VAL A 59 2.68 -18.67 -4.44
C VAL A 59 2.57 -20.20 -4.47
N LYS A 60 2.52 -20.85 -3.29
CA LYS A 60 2.36 -22.30 -3.18
C LYS A 60 1.03 -22.82 -3.69
N GLU A 61 -0.02 -22.00 -3.69
CA GLU A 61 -1.37 -22.34 -4.13
C GLU A 61 -1.55 -22.08 -5.64
N LEU A 62 -0.62 -21.36 -6.27
CA LEU A 62 -0.66 -21.10 -7.70
C LEU A 62 -0.29 -22.41 -8.46
N PRO A 63 -1.15 -22.90 -9.39
CA PRO A 63 -0.84 -24.11 -10.15
C PRO A 63 0.47 -23.98 -10.93
N ASP A 64 1.26 -25.06 -11.00
CA ASP A 64 2.55 -25.05 -11.70
C ASP A 64 2.40 -24.71 -13.19
N LYS A 65 1.30 -25.11 -13.82
CA LYS A 65 0.98 -24.71 -15.19
C LYS A 65 0.93 -23.18 -15.32
N ILE A 66 0.32 -22.48 -14.36
CA ILE A 66 0.25 -21.01 -14.35
C ILE A 66 1.64 -20.42 -14.06
N LYS A 67 2.34 -20.92 -13.03
CA LYS A 67 3.72 -20.47 -12.71
C LYS A 67 4.63 -20.55 -13.94
N ASN A 68 4.50 -21.64 -14.73
CA ASN A 68 5.33 -21.85 -15.92
C ASN A 68 4.91 -20.97 -17.10
N SER A 69 3.66 -20.56 -17.20
CA SER A 69 3.11 -19.73 -18.29
C SER A 69 3.16 -18.22 -18.02
N ILE A 70 3.72 -17.76 -16.89
CA ILE A 70 3.84 -16.33 -16.59
C ILE A 70 4.67 -15.64 -17.66
N GLU A 71 4.09 -14.64 -18.33
CA GLU A 71 4.69 -13.81 -19.36
C GLU A 71 4.87 -12.36 -18.94
N ARG A 72 4.13 -11.92 -17.89
CA ARG A 72 4.22 -10.56 -17.36
C ARG A 72 4.19 -10.57 -15.83
N VAL A 73 5.04 -9.76 -15.25
CA VAL A 73 5.04 -9.40 -13.83
C VAL A 73 4.79 -7.91 -13.71
N ILE A 74 3.79 -7.54 -12.94
CA ILE A 74 3.55 -6.16 -12.53
C ILE A 74 3.98 -6.04 -11.08
N VAL A 75 4.82 -5.09 -10.76
CA VAL A 75 5.21 -4.77 -9.39
C VAL A 75 4.64 -3.40 -9.07
N VAL A 76 3.97 -3.27 -7.93
CA VAL A 76 3.38 -2.02 -7.49
C VAL A 76 3.99 -1.60 -6.16
N ASP A 77 4.11 -0.30 -5.96
CA ASP A 77 4.53 0.34 -4.72
C ASP A 77 5.92 -0.09 -4.21
N THR A 78 6.72 -0.64 -5.07
CA THR A 78 8.16 -0.84 -4.84
C THR A 78 8.87 -1.12 -6.15
N LYS A 79 10.11 -0.68 -6.27
CA LYS A 79 11.02 -1.04 -7.37
C LYS A 79 12.32 -1.70 -6.87
N ILE A 80 12.39 -1.99 -5.57
CA ILE A 80 13.55 -2.62 -4.94
C ILE A 80 13.29 -4.13 -4.82
N PHE A 81 14.10 -4.93 -5.53
CA PHE A 81 13.92 -6.39 -5.59
C PHE A 81 13.82 -7.05 -4.21
N ASN A 82 14.65 -6.65 -3.26
CA ASN A 82 14.71 -7.26 -1.93
C ASN A 82 13.49 -6.89 -1.05
N ARG A 83 12.73 -5.85 -1.40
CA ARG A 83 11.47 -5.51 -0.72
C ARG A 83 10.28 -6.31 -1.24
N ILE A 84 10.35 -6.82 -2.49
CA ILE A 84 9.26 -7.63 -3.03
C ILE A 84 9.04 -8.85 -2.13
N GLY A 85 7.79 -9.11 -1.80
CA GLY A 85 7.38 -10.26 -1.02
C GLY A 85 7.47 -11.58 -1.77
N ASP A 86 6.54 -12.48 -1.48
CA ASP A 86 6.46 -13.78 -2.17
C ASP A 86 6.27 -13.58 -3.68
N GLY A 87 6.82 -14.49 -4.47
CA GLY A 87 6.75 -14.45 -5.95
C GLY A 87 7.84 -13.59 -6.61
N LYS A 88 8.76 -12.98 -5.84
CA LYS A 88 9.87 -12.17 -6.39
C LYS A 88 10.75 -12.91 -7.41
N GLU A 89 10.80 -14.23 -7.36
CA GLU A 89 11.50 -15.06 -8.34
C GLU A 89 10.94 -14.91 -9.76
N PHE A 90 9.64 -14.58 -9.91
CA PHE A 90 9.02 -14.36 -11.20
C PHE A 90 9.62 -13.15 -11.93
N VAL A 91 10.09 -12.13 -11.19
CA VAL A 91 10.79 -10.95 -11.74
C VAL A 91 12.08 -11.33 -12.46
N ARG A 92 12.74 -12.42 -12.04
CA ARG A 92 14.00 -12.89 -12.62
C ARG A 92 13.82 -13.94 -13.72
N LYS A 93 12.58 -14.36 -13.98
CA LYS A 93 12.30 -15.40 -14.96
C LYS A 93 12.64 -14.90 -16.37
N LYS A 94 13.37 -15.70 -17.14
CA LYS A 94 13.79 -15.36 -18.51
C LYS A 94 12.58 -15.20 -19.42
N GLY A 95 12.56 -14.14 -20.22
CA GLY A 95 11.49 -13.87 -21.20
C GLY A 95 10.22 -13.22 -20.62
N VAL A 96 10.19 -12.95 -19.30
CA VAL A 96 9.06 -12.27 -18.66
C VAL A 96 9.18 -10.76 -18.81
N GLU A 97 8.10 -10.11 -19.20
CA GLU A 97 7.97 -8.65 -19.19
C GLU A 97 7.76 -8.16 -17.76
N VAL A 98 8.60 -7.24 -17.27
CA VAL A 98 8.46 -6.65 -15.94
C VAL A 98 8.06 -5.19 -16.08
N ILE A 99 6.92 -4.83 -15.48
CA ILE A 99 6.40 -3.46 -15.42
C ILE A 99 6.30 -3.08 -13.94
N ILE A 100 6.83 -1.92 -13.59
CA ILE A 100 6.81 -1.41 -12.23
C ILE A 100 6.05 -0.08 -12.21
N PHE A 101 5.10 0.04 -11.29
CA PHE A 101 4.44 1.29 -10.92
C PHE A 101 4.90 1.67 -9.53
N ASP A 102 5.56 2.82 -9.40
CA ASP A 102 6.12 3.23 -8.12
C ASP A 102 6.25 4.75 -8.02
N HIS A 103 6.02 5.30 -6.83
CA HIS A 103 6.10 6.72 -6.53
C HIS A 103 7.33 7.08 -5.67
N HIS A 104 8.05 6.09 -5.15
CA HIS A 104 9.24 6.32 -4.35
C HIS A 104 10.41 6.89 -5.18
N PRO A 105 11.31 7.69 -4.59
CA PRO A 105 12.50 8.18 -5.26
C PRO A 105 13.38 7.05 -5.83
N HIS A 106 14.11 7.32 -6.90
CA HIS A 106 15.06 6.35 -7.48
C HIS A 106 16.20 6.04 -6.52
N SER A 107 16.66 4.79 -6.53
CA SER A 107 17.78 4.31 -5.74
C SER A 107 18.72 3.42 -6.56
N SER A 108 19.93 3.18 -6.05
CA SER A 108 20.88 2.24 -6.64
C SER A 108 20.43 0.76 -6.59
N HIS A 109 19.45 0.47 -5.76
CA HIS A 109 18.88 -0.88 -5.54
C HIS A 109 17.66 -1.18 -6.42
N ASP A 110 17.27 -0.25 -7.30
CA ASP A 110 16.15 -0.42 -8.22
C ASP A 110 16.38 -1.57 -9.20
N ILE A 111 15.29 -2.24 -9.60
CA ILE A 111 15.33 -3.30 -10.62
C ILE A 111 15.66 -2.70 -11.96
N LYS A 112 16.85 -3.04 -12.52
CA LYS A 112 17.39 -2.40 -13.72
C LYS A 112 16.73 -2.84 -15.04
N LYS A 113 16.17 -4.05 -15.11
CA LYS A 113 15.60 -4.63 -16.34
C LYS A 113 14.08 -4.64 -16.31
N ALA A 114 13.48 -3.51 -15.96
CA ALA A 114 12.04 -3.34 -15.90
C ALA A 114 11.60 -2.05 -16.60
N LYS A 115 10.38 -2.04 -17.11
CA LYS A 115 9.72 -0.79 -17.52
C LYS A 115 9.17 -0.12 -16.26
N ILE A 116 9.86 0.91 -15.78
CA ILE A 116 9.45 1.65 -14.58
C ILE A 116 8.59 2.83 -15.00
N ILE A 117 7.39 2.91 -14.44
CA ILE A 117 6.45 4.02 -14.55
C ILE A 117 6.47 4.71 -13.19
N PHE A 118 7.21 5.80 -13.13
CA PHE A 118 7.43 6.59 -11.93
C PHE A 118 6.69 7.91 -12.01
N LYS A 119 6.08 8.30 -10.91
CA LYS A 119 5.50 9.63 -10.69
C LYS A 119 5.77 10.05 -9.24
N ASN A 120 6.16 11.29 -9.05
CA ASN A 120 6.32 11.87 -7.73
C ASN A 120 4.95 12.33 -7.19
N TYR A 121 4.11 11.35 -6.80
CA TYR A 121 2.78 11.53 -6.22
C TYR A 121 2.80 11.12 -4.75
N GLY A 122 1.82 11.54 -3.99
CA GLY A 122 1.70 11.21 -2.58
C GLY A 122 1.46 9.72 -2.33
N ALA A 123 0.82 9.02 -3.30
CA ALA A 123 0.54 7.59 -3.23
C ALA A 123 0.77 6.90 -4.58
N ASN A 124 1.18 5.64 -4.57
CA ASN A 124 1.29 4.85 -5.79
C ASN A 124 -0.09 4.54 -6.39
N THR A 125 -1.09 4.34 -5.55
CA THR A 125 -2.50 4.18 -5.97
C THR A 125 -2.96 5.36 -6.85
N THR A 126 -2.53 6.58 -6.56
CA THR A 126 -2.83 7.77 -7.37
C THR A 126 -2.41 7.61 -8.83
N LEU A 127 -1.20 7.09 -9.06
CA LEU A 127 -0.68 6.84 -10.40
C LEU A 127 -1.57 5.85 -11.17
N LEU A 128 -2.02 4.81 -10.50
CA LEU A 128 -2.86 3.78 -11.12
C LEU A 128 -4.30 4.28 -11.34
N VAL A 129 -4.84 5.10 -10.44
CA VAL A 129 -6.16 5.74 -10.60
C VAL A 129 -6.15 6.70 -11.80
N GLU A 130 -5.08 7.46 -12.03
CA GLU A 130 -4.92 8.28 -13.24
C GLU A 130 -5.07 7.44 -14.51
N LEU A 131 -4.56 6.21 -14.50
CA LEU A 131 -4.69 5.29 -15.64
C LEU A 131 -6.11 4.72 -15.77
N LEU A 132 -6.81 4.45 -14.65
CA LEU A 132 -8.23 4.05 -14.68
C LEU A 132 -9.08 5.15 -15.31
N GLU A 133 -8.88 6.41 -14.89
CA GLU A 133 -9.60 7.57 -15.39
C GLU A 133 -9.36 7.74 -16.90
N LYS A 134 -8.11 7.71 -17.35
CA LYS A 134 -7.76 7.79 -18.78
C LYS A 134 -8.40 6.69 -19.63
N LYS A 135 -8.52 5.50 -19.08
CA LYS A 135 -9.16 4.35 -19.77
C LYS A 135 -10.66 4.29 -19.53
N ARG A 136 -11.22 5.20 -18.73
CA ARG A 136 -12.66 5.25 -18.38
C ARG A 136 -13.17 3.92 -17.81
N ILE A 137 -12.37 3.27 -16.98
CA ILE A 137 -12.75 2.00 -16.33
C ILE A 137 -13.73 2.30 -15.19
N PRO A 138 -14.97 1.80 -15.23
CA PRO A 138 -15.94 2.07 -14.20
C PRO A 138 -15.59 1.35 -12.89
N LEU A 139 -15.99 1.96 -11.77
CA LEU A 139 -15.83 1.42 -10.43
C LEU A 139 -17.19 1.36 -9.73
N THR A 140 -17.37 0.36 -8.89
CA THR A 140 -18.45 0.37 -7.90
C THR A 140 -18.06 1.26 -6.71
N THR A 141 -19.03 1.69 -5.91
CA THR A 141 -18.80 2.41 -4.65
C THR A 141 -17.84 1.66 -3.72
N PHE A 142 -17.96 0.33 -3.67
CA PHE A 142 -17.12 -0.52 -2.83
C PHE A 142 -15.67 -0.52 -3.30
N GLU A 143 -15.44 -0.67 -4.60
CA GLU A 143 -14.11 -0.60 -5.21
C GLU A 143 -13.47 0.78 -5.04
N ALA A 144 -14.22 1.84 -5.32
CA ALA A 144 -13.73 3.21 -5.16
C ALA A 144 -13.37 3.52 -3.70
N THR A 145 -14.14 2.99 -2.73
CA THR A 145 -13.85 3.13 -1.30
C THR A 145 -12.55 2.42 -0.91
N PHE A 146 -12.36 1.19 -1.40
CA PHE A 146 -11.13 0.43 -1.18
C PHE A 146 -9.90 1.13 -1.76
N ILE A 147 -9.98 1.58 -3.02
CA ILE A 147 -8.88 2.27 -3.70
C ILE A 147 -8.55 3.59 -2.99
N ALA A 148 -9.56 4.33 -2.52
CA ALA A 148 -9.36 5.58 -1.79
C ALA A 148 -8.53 5.41 -0.50
N LEU A 149 -8.62 4.25 0.17
CA LEU A 149 -7.85 3.98 1.40
C LEU A 149 -6.35 4.08 1.18
N GLY A 150 -5.82 3.56 0.04
CA GLY A 150 -4.40 3.70 -0.28
C GLY A 150 -3.95 5.15 -0.40
N ILE A 151 -4.73 5.98 -1.11
CA ILE A 151 -4.41 7.40 -1.26
C ILE A 151 -4.45 8.13 0.09
N TYR A 152 -5.48 7.86 0.90
CA TYR A 152 -5.62 8.51 2.21
C TYR A 152 -4.48 8.14 3.16
N GLU A 153 -4.06 6.88 3.20
CA GLU A 153 -2.98 6.44 4.08
C GLU A 153 -1.67 7.13 3.72
N ASP A 154 -1.23 7.00 2.48
CA ASP A 154 0.11 7.43 2.05
C ASP A 154 0.24 8.96 1.94
N THR A 155 -0.88 9.67 1.83
CA THR A 155 -0.93 11.13 1.91
C THR A 155 -1.17 11.65 3.33
N GLY A 156 -1.31 10.76 4.33
CA GLY A 156 -1.71 11.13 5.68
C GLY A 156 -3.01 11.93 5.69
N SER A 157 -4.02 11.46 4.97
CA SER A 157 -5.29 12.18 4.76
C SER A 157 -5.07 13.55 4.09
N PHE A 158 -4.15 13.61 3.13
CA PHE A 158 -3.71 14.81 2.40
C PHE A 158 -2.96 15.84 3.25
N MET A 159 -2.46 15.45 4.42
CA MET A 159 -1.74 16.32 5.34
C MET A 159 -0.20 16.24 5.17
N PHE A 160 0.31 15.20 4.49
CA PHE A 160 1.74 15.05 4.32
C PHE A 160 2.30 16.00 3.23
N PRO A 161 3.54 16.48 3.38
CA PRO A 161 4.20 17.35 2.39
C PRO A 161 4.40 16.68 1.01
N SER A 162 4.36 15.35 0.94
CA SER A 162 4.41 14.57 -0.29
C SER A 162 3.13 14.64 -1.11
N THR A 163 2.02 15.11 -0.52
CA THR A 163 0.72 15.22 -1.19
C THR A 163 0.81 16.15 -2.40
N SER A 164 0.33 15.68 -3.53
CA SER A 164 0.37 16.40 -4.82
C SER A 164 -1.03 16.73 -5.33
N VAL A 165 -1.11 17.62 -6.30
CA VAL A 165 -2.37 17.92 -7.01
C VAL A 165 -2.99 16.67 -7.64
N ALA A 166 -2.16 15.70 -8.05
CA ALA A 166 -2.63 14.45 -8.63
C ALA A 166 -3.41 13.60 -7.63
N ASP A 167 -3.04 13.62 -6.34
CA ASP A 167 -3.73 12.87 -5.29
C ASP A 167 -5.15 13.42 -5.08
N PHE A 168 -5.31 14.74 -5.09
CA PHE A 168 -6.63 15.38 -5.05
C PHE A 168 -7.46 15.08 -6.30
N ALA A 169 -6.84 15.06 -7.48
CA ALA A 169 -7.53 14.74 -8.73
C ALA A 169 -7.99 13.27 -8.75
N ALA A 170 -7.14 12.35 -8.33
CA ALA A 170 -7.49 10.93 -8.18
C ALA A 170 -8.64 10.75 -7.19
N MET A 171 -8.60 11.45 -6.05
CA MET A 171 -9.68 11.38 -5.05
C MET A 171 -10.99 11.97 -5.60
N LYS A 172 -10.94 13.07 -6.35
CA LYS A 172 -12.11 13.62 -7.06
C LYS A 172 -12.73 12.58 -7.99
N TYR A 173 -11.90 11.88 -8.77
CA TYR A 173 -12.37 10.82 -9.67
C TYR A 173 -13.04 9.69 -8.89
N LEU A 174 -12.39 9.16 -7.83
CA LEU A 174 -12.95 8.11 -6.99
C LEU A 174 -14.25 8.55 -6.32
N ALA A 175 -14.33 9.79 -5.81
CA ALA A 175 -15.52 10.33 -5.18
C ALA A 175 -16.75 10.37 -6.12
N SER A 176 -16.54 10.49 -7.43
CA SER A 176 -17.63 10.44 -8.41
C SER A 176 -18.33 9.06 -8.46
N PHE A 177 -17.71 8.01 -7.92
CA PHE A 177 -18.30 6.67 -7.74
C PHE A 177 -18.92 6.46 -6.35
N GLY A 178 -18.97 7.50 -5.51
CA GLY A 178 -19.66 7.46 -4.21
C GLY A 178 -18.83 6.81 -3.09
N VAL A 179 -17.55 7.18 -2.95
CA VAL A 179 -16.67 6.71 -1.86
C VAL A 179 -17.37 6.82 -0.50
N ASN A 180 -17.36 5.75 0.27
CA ASN A 180 -17.91 5.72 1.62
C ASN A 180 -16.89 6.23 2.64
N MET A 181 -16.93 7.51 2.95
CA MET A 181 -16.01 8.15 3.89
C MET A 181 -16.09 7.61 5.34
N LYS A 182 -17.21 6.99 5.73
CA LYS A 182 -17.31 6.35 7.06
C LYS A 182 -16.42 5.10 7.12
N VAL A 183 -16.39 4.32 6.04
CA VAL A 183 -15.50 3.15 5.91
C VAL A 183 -14.05 3.60 5.88
N VAL A 184 -13.73 4.63 5.08
CA VAL A 184 -12.37 5.20 5.02
C VAL A 184 -11.90 5.62 6.41
N ASN A 185 -12.69 6.42 7.13
CA ASN A 185 -12.34 6.87 8.48
C ASN A 185 -12.19 5.71 9.48
N HIS A 186 -13.03 4.67 9.37
CA HIS A 186 -12.95 3.49 10.24
C HIS A 186 -11.59 2.79 10.16
N PHE A 187 -11.05 2.65 8.95
CA PHE A 187 -9.75 1.99 8.74
C PHE A 187 -8.55 2.90 9.05
N LEU A 188 -8.64 4.19 8.77
CA LEU A 188 -7.57 5.16 9.01
C LEU A 188 -7.43 5.59 10.48
N SER A 189 -8.52 5.48 11.25
CA SER A 189 -8.54 5.87 12.66
C SER A 189 -8.92 4.69 13.56
N PRO A 190 -8.18 3.57 13.52
CA PRO A 190 -8.49 2.42 14.35
C PRO A 190 -8.40 2.81 15.82
N SER A 191 -9.33 2.28 16.63
CA SER A 191 -9.28 2.43 18.09
C SER A 191 -8.02 1.75 18.62
N LEU A 192 -7.34 2.40 19.56
CA LEU A 192 -6.23 1.80 20.28
C LEU A 192 -6.77 0.69 21.20
N GLY A 193 -6.07 -0.44 21.26
CA GLY A 193 -6.29 -1.46 22.26
C GLY A 193 -5.84 -1.01 23.66
N GLU A 194 -6.23 -1.74 24.70
CA GLU A 194 -5.91 -1.39 26.09
C GLU A 194 -4.41 -1.21 26.34
N ASP A 195 -3.59 -2.15 25.87
CA ASP A 195 -2.13 -2.06 26.01
C ASP A 195 -1.54 -0.85 25.26
N GLN A 196 -2.09 -0.52 24.09
CA GLN A 196 -1.70 0.64 23.32
C GLN A 196 -2.11 1.94 24.01
N ILE A 197 -3.30 1.99 24.63
CA ILE A 197 -3.77 3.14 25.42
C ILE A 197 -2.87 3.34 26.63
N HIS A 198 -2.49 2.25 27.30
CA HIS A 198 -1.60 2.31 28.46
C HIS A 198 -0.23 2.87 28.06
N LEU A 199 0.38 2.31 27.01
CA LEU A 199 1.66 2.80 26.48
C LEU A 199 1.57 4.26 26.01
N TYR A 200 0.49 4.65 25.33
CA TYR A 200 0.28 6.02 24.88
C TYR A 200 0.24 7.03 26.06
N LYS A 201 -0.47 6.67 27.13
CA LYS A 201 -0.50 7.49 28.36
C LYS A 201 0.89 7.61 29.00
N GLU A 202 1.59 6.48 29.14
CA GLU A 202 2.96 6.45 29.69
C GLU A 202 3.91 7.35 28.88
N LEU A 203 3.82 7.29 27.54
CA LEU A 203 4.60 8.15 26.66
C LEU A 203 4.27 9.64 26.87
N LEU A 204 2.98 9.99 27.02
CA LEU A 204 2.55 11.38 27.28
C LEU A 204 3.05 11.89 28.65
N ASP A 205 3.00 11.02 29.67
CA ASP A 205 3.44 11.39 31.04
C ASP A 205 4.96 11.57 31.14
N ASN A 206 5.73 10.92 30.25
CA ASN A 206 7.20 10.93 30.22
C ASN A 206 7.77 11.81 29.08
N ILE A 207 7.05 12.84 28.65
CA ILE A 207 7.58 13.80 27.66
C ILE A 207 8.61 14.72 28.34
N GLU A 208 9.81 14.72 27.78
CA GLU A 208 10.86 15.69 28.13
C GLU A 208 11.10 16.63 26.95
N GLU A 209 10.97 17.92 27.18
CA GLU A 209 11.27 18.93 26.16
C GLU A 209 12.66 19.55 26.40
N CYS A 210 13.45 19.65 25.34
CA CYS A 210 14.73 20.35 25.36
C CYS A 210 14.90 21.24 24.13
N ASN A 211 15.78 22.25 24.25
CA ASN A 211 16.16 23.13 23.14
C ASN A 211 17.62 22.88 22.78
N ILE A 212 17.88 22.44 21.57
CA ILE A 212 19.24 22.20 21.08
C ILE A 212 19.45 23.07 19.85
N LYS A 213 20.35 24.02 19.97
CA LYS A 213 20.73 24.96 18.89
C LYS A 213 19.54 25.68 18.23
N GLY A 214 18.54 26.07 19.05
CA GLY A 214 17.34 26.76 18.57
C GLY A 214 16.21 25.84 18.07
N ALA A 215 16.41 24.52 17.96
CA ALA A 215 15.37 23.57 17.68
C ALA A 215 14.76 23.02 18.97
N ARG A 216 13.43 23.10 19.10
CA ARG A 216 12.68 22.47 20.19
C ARG A 216 12.51 20.98 19.88
N ILE A 217 12.99 20.13 20.78
CA ILE A 217 12.95 18.67 20.67
C ILE A 217 12.12 18.14 21.84
N ALA A 218 11.15 17.28 21.55
CA ALA A 218 10.40 16.51 22.54
C ALA A 218 10.81 15.04 22.42
N ILE A 219 11.14 14.42 23.55
CA ILE A 219 11.50 13.01 23.66
C ILE A 219 10.49 12.35 24.60
N ALA A 220 9.86 11.28 24.16
CA ALA A 220 8.99 10.48 25.00
C ALA A 220 9.57 9.07 25.15
N SER A 221 9.50 8.51 26.36
CA SER A 221 9.95 7.16 26.66
C SER A 221 8.88 6.36 27.39
N GLY A 222 8.72 5.09 27.03
CA GLY A 222 7.76 4.19 27.66
C GLY A 222 8.29 2.76 27.66
N LYS A 223 7.81 1.92 28.59
CA LYS A 223 8.17 0.51 28.72
C LYS A 223 6.99 -0.38 28.41
N MET A 224 7.23 -1.42 27.65
CA MET A 224 6.26 -2.48 27.39
C MET A 224 6.61 -3.73 28.18
N SER A 225 5.63 -4.32 28.85
CA SER A 225 5.79 -5.61 29.53
C SER A 225 5.83 -6.79 28.57
N ALA A 226 5.25 -6.64 27.38
CA ALA A 226 5.21 -7.65 26.32
C ALA A 226 5.18 -6.96 24.95
N TYR A 227 5.37 -7.74 23.89
CA TYR A 227 5.23 -7.22 22.52
C TYR A 227 3.80 -6.73 22.28
N THR A 228 3.67 -5.43 21.97
CA THR A 228 2.39 -4.78 21.63
C THR A 228 2.37 -4.55 20.11
N PRO A 229 1.52 -5.25 19.36
CA PRO A 229 1.41 -5.02 17.91
C PRO A 229 0.83 -3.64 17.60
N GLY A 230 1.21 -3.07 16.44
CA GLY A 230 0.64 -1.81 15.97
C GLY A 230 1.14 -0.57 16.73
N ILE A 231 2.37 -0.56 17.22
CA ILE A 231 3.01 0.64 17.84
C ILE A 231 3.01 1.84 16.88
N SER A 232 3.08 1.61 15.58
CA SER A 232 2.96 2.66 14.56
C SER A 232 1.68 3.49 14.71
N LEU A 233 0.57 2.89 15.16
CA LEU A 233 -0.68 3.60 15.41
C LEU A 233 -0.55 4.65 16.54
N ILE A 234 0.34 4.40 17.49
CA ILE A 234 0.64 5.35 18.57
C ILE A 234 1.45 6.50 18.00
N ALA A 235 2.48 6.21 17.18
CA ALA A 235 3.32 7.22 16.57
C ALA A 235 2.56 8.19 15.64
N HIS A 236 1.52 7.71 14.97
CA HIS A 236 0.65 8.56 14.14
C HIS A 236 -0.31 9.48 14.93
N ARG A 237 -0.39 9.35 16.26
CA ARG A 237 -1.23 10.19 17.11
C ARG A 237 -0.46 11.30 17.83
N TRP A 238 0.84 11.39 17.57
CA TRP A 238 1.74 12.48 17.97
C TRP A 238 1.78 13.54 16.89
#